data_41fbf7aaeb6b1747647232d66e39798d
#
_entry.id   41fbf7aaeb6b1747647232d66e39798d
#
_cell.length_a   1.000
_cell.length_b   1.000
_cell.length_c   1.000
_cell.angle_alpha   90.00
_cell.angle_beta   90.00
_cell.angle_gamma   90.00
#
_symmetry.space_group_name_H-M   'P 1'
#
loop_
_entity.id
_entity.type
_entity.pdbx_description
1 polymer ?
#
loop_
_entity_poly.entity_id
_entity_poly.type
_entity_poly.pdbx_seq_one_letter_code
_entity_poly.pdbx_strand_id
1 'polypeptide(L)'
;YPLRRQRQMCIRDRYRNSVAQRLLREVKMDIIRGNISEIKFISGISSVTKGVDASESDMNMTNEDKVNVAKNLAQKLNCTVAITGVEDVVSDSERSVILSNGSKMLASVTGTGCMTSALCGAYAGSGNDYFIAAVGAVLSMSISGEISEEKNKNIGLGSFHVGIMDAISNITAEIIKDRGKITFL
;
A
#
# COMPACT_ATOMS: atom_id res chain seq x y z
N TYR A 1 -20.50 -17.73 -19.83
CA TYR A 1 -20.38 -17.07 -18.51
C TYR A 1 -18.96 -16.55 -18.18
N PRO A 2 -17.86 -17.32 -18.37
CA PRO A 2 -16.50 -16.83 -18.08
C PRO A 2 -16.09 -15.59 -18.89
N LEU A 3 -16.40 -15.58 -20.18
CA LEU A 3 -16.07 -14.47 -21.10
C LEU A 3 -16.79 -13.17 -20.76
N ARG A 4 -18.03 -13.21 -20.23
CA ARG A 4 -18.78 -12.04 -19.81
C ARG A 4 -18.19 -11.41 -18.56
N ARG A 5 -17.76 -12.25 -17.61
CA ARG A 5 -17.09 -11.81 -16.38
C ARG A 5 -15.73 -11.18 -16.68
N GLN A 6 -14.96 -11.79 -17.57
CA GLN A 6 -13.67 -11.29 -18.03
C GLN A 6 -13.81 -9.93 -18.76
N ARG A 7 -14.85 -9.77 -19.59
CA ARG A 7 -15.13 -8.53 -20.30
C ARG A 7 -15.55 -7.40 -19.35
N GLN A 8 -16.33 -7.69 -18.31
CA GLN A 8 -16.70 -6.71 -17.28
C GLN A 8 -15.49 -6.27 -16.45
N MET A 9 -14.57 -7.19 -16.13
CA MET A 9 -13.32 -6.84 -15.43
C MET A 9 -12.44 -5.92 -16.29
N CYS A 10 -12.25 -6.21 -17.57
CA CYS A 10 -11.48 -5.36 -18.48
C CYS A 10 -12.06 -3.93 -18.62
N ILE A 11 -13.39 -3.79 -18.68
CA ILE A 11 -14.06 -2.48 -18.77
C ILE A 11 -13.84 -1.71 -17.47
N ARG A 12 -14.02 -2.36 -16.32
CA ARG A 12 -13.80 -1.75 -14.99
C ARG A 12 -12.36 -1.28 -14.82
N ASP A 13 -11.39 -2.08 -15.24
CA ASP A 13 -9.97 -1.75 -15.11
C ASP A 13 -9.58 -0.58 -16.02
N ARG A 14 -10.08 -0.53 -17.24
CA ARG A 14 -9.88 0.62 -18.13
C ARG A 14 -10.45 1.91 -17.55
N TYR A 15 -11.64 1.86 -17.00
CA TYR A 15 -12.27 3.03 -16.38
C TYR A 15 -11.48 3.47 -15.15
N ARG A 16 -11.12 2.56 -14.25
CA ARG A 16 -10.31 2.86 -13.07
C ARG A 16 -8.97 3.50 -13.45
N ASN A 17 -8.30 2.94 -14.46
CA ASN A 17 -7.04 3.45 -14.96
C ASN A 17 -7.18 4.85 -15.57
N SER A 18 -8.25 5.11 -16.32
CA SER A 18 -8.51 6.45 -16.89
C SER A 18 -8.79 7.50 -15.80
N VAL A 19 -9.51 7.11 -14.75
CA VAL A 19 -9.78 7.98 -13.60
C VAL A 19 -8.49 8.27 -12.83
N ALA A 20 -7.65 7.26 -12.57
CA ALA A 20 -6.36 7.45 -11.91
C ALA A 20 -5.46 8.43 -12.68
N GLN A 21 -5.34 8.26 -14.00
CA GLN A 21 -4.58 9.18 -14.84
C GLN A 21 -5.16 10.61 -14.86
N ARG A 22 -6.49 10.73 -14.81
CA ARG A 22 -7.16 12.03 -14.74
C ARG A 22 -6.87 12.71 -13.40
N LEU A 23 -6.98 11.99 -12.30
CA LEU A 23 -6.65 12.51 -10.96
C LEU A 23 -5.23 13.02 -10.89
N LEU A 24 -4.25 12.27 -11.41
CA LEU A 24 -2.85 12.68 -11.43
C LEU A 24 -2.58 13.95 -12.25
N ARG A 25 -3.42 14.26 -13.23
CA ARG A 25 -3.32 15.49 -14.03
C ARG A 25 -4.01 16.69 -13.42
N GLU A 26 -5.13 16.45 -12.74
CA GLU A 26 -6.02 17.51 -12.25
C GLU A 26 -5.81 17.84 -10.76
N VAL A 27 -5.21 16.92 -9.99
CA VAL A 27 -5.02 17.05 -8.54
C VAL A 27 -3.55 16.88 -8.20
N LYS A 28 -3.01 17.81 -7.41
CA LYS A 28 -1.69 17.62 -6.79
C LYS A 28 -1.83 16.63 -5.65
N MET A 29 -1.13 15.50 -5.76
CA MET A 29 -1.11 14.46 -4.73
C MET A 29 0.11 14.65 -3.83
N ASP A 30 -0.07 14.57 -2.53
CA ASP A 30 1.04 14.59 -1.56
C ASP A 30 1.53 13.18 -1.24
N ILE A 31 0.61 12.20 -1.21
CA ILE A 31 0.93 10.79 -1.04
C ILE A 31 0.18 9.97 -2.09
N ILE A 32 0.90 9.08 -2.78
CA ILE A 32 0.33 8.08 -3.68
C ILE A 32 0.62 6.70 -3.09
N ARG A 33 -0.42 5.92 -2.86
CA ARG A 33 -0.30 4.55 -2.36
C ARG A 33 -0.93 3.56 -3.34
N GLY A 34 -0.23 2.46 -3.61
CA GLY A 34 -0.73 1.37 -4.44
C GLY A 34 0.08 0.09 -4.28
N ASN A 35 -0.39 -1.01 -4.89
CA ASN A 35 0.48 -2.17 -5.09
C ASN A 35 1.46 -1.90 -6.25
N ILE A 36 2.43 -2.80 -6.44
CA ILE A 36 3.48 -2.58 -7.45
C ILE A 36 2.91 -2.47 -8.88
N SER A 37 1.89 -3.23 -9.24
CA SER A 37 1.26 -3.16 -10.56
C SER A 37 0.54 -1.82 -10.78
N GLU A 38 -0.12 -1.30 -9.75
CA GLU A 38 -0.79 0.01 -9.78
C GLU A 38 0.23 1.14 -9.94
N ILE A 39 1.32 1.08 -9.18
CA ILE A 39 2.39 2.10 -9.25
C ILE A 39 3.13 2.05 -10.59
N LYS A 40 3.43 0.87 -11.13
CA LYS A 40 3.99 0.73 -12.49
C LYS A 40 3.09 1.35 -13.55
N PHE A 41 1.79 1.07 -13.47
CA PHE A 41 0.82 1.66 -14.40
C PHE A 41 0.84 3.19 -14.35
N ILE A 42 0.83 3.77 -13.16
CA ILE A 42 0.89 5.22 -12.95
C ILE A 42 2.22 5.80 -13.45
N SER A 43 3.33 5.09 -13.25
CA SER A 43 4.67 5.51 -13.70
C SER A 43 4.81 5.53 -15.23
N GLY A 44 3.89 4.89 -15.96
CA GLY A 44 3.97 4.69 -17.41
C GLY A 44 4.88 3.53 -17.81
N ILE A 45 5.33 2.72 -16.85
CA ILE A 45 6.07 1.47 -17.11
C ILE A 45 5.03 0.43 -17.54
N SER A 46 5.24 -0.19 -18.71
CA SER A 46 4.33 -1.20 -19.25
C SER A 46 4.16 -2.36 -18.27
N SER A 47 3.03 -2.44 -17.61
CA SER A 47 2.61 -3.57 -16.81
C SER A 47 1.39 -4.21 -17.45
N VAL A 48 1.41 -5.52 -17.63
CA VAL A 48 0.21 -6.28 -17.98
C VAL A 48 -0.60 -6.44 -16.71
N THR A 49 -1.43 -5.43 -16.40
CA THR A 49 -2.33 -5.49 -15.24
C THR A 49 -3.42 -6.53 -15.49
N LYS A 50 -3.33 -7.68 -14.83
CA LYS A 50 -4.42 -8.66 -14.75
C LYS A 50 -5.13 -8.49 -13.39
N GLY A 51 -6.13 -7.63 -13.34
CA GLY A 51 -6.99 -7.50 -12.17
C GLY A 51 -6.43 -6.61 -11.04
N VAL A 52 -6.91 -6.83 -9.82
CA VAL A 52 -6.57 -6.04 -8.61
C VAL A 52 -5.28 -6.53 -7.96
N ASP A 53 -4.87 -7.76 -8.26
CA ASP A 53 -3.67 -8.38 -7.71
C ASP A 53 -2.44 -8.11 -8.58
N ALA A 54 -1.27 -8.07 -7.94
CA ALA A 54 0.01 -7.98 -8.65
C ALA A 54 0.17 -9.17 -9.60
N SER A 55 0.71 -8.93 -10.81
CA SER A 55 1.00 -10.02 -11.75
C SER A 55 2.12 -10.92 -11.19
N GLU A 56 2.20 -12.19 -11.61
CA GLU A 56 3.26 -13.10 -11.17
C GLU A 56 4.68 -12.53 -11.44
N SER A 57 4.85 -11.80 -12.55
CA SER A 57 6.11 -11.09 -12.85
C SER A 57 6.39 -9.92 -11.89
N ASP A 58 5.36 -9.31 -11.31
CA ASP A 58 5.50 -8.21 -10.35
C ASP A 58 5.81 -8.73 -8.94
N MET A 59 5.38 -9.96 -8.61
CA MET A 59 5.69 -10.60 -7.31
C MET A 59 7.16 -10.99 -7.17
N ASN A 60 7.87 -11.17 -8.29
CA ASN A 60 9.29 -11.53 -8.33
C ASN A 60 10.25 -10.32 -8.39
N MET A 61 9.73 -9.09 -8.29
CA MET A 61 10.58 -7.90 -8.26
C MET A 61 11.39 -7.83 -6.98
N THR A 62 12.66 -7.45 -7.13
CA THR A 62 13.52 -7.17 -5.98
C THR A 62 13.06 -5.91 -5.24
N ASN A 63 13.44 -5.76 -3.98
CA ASN A 63 13.15 -4.54 -3.24
C ASN A 63 13.84 -3.31 -3.84
N GLU A 64 15.04 -3.48 -4.40
CA GLU A 64 15.76 -2.43 -5.12
C GLU A 64 14.96 -1.93 -6.33
N ASP A 65 14.36 -2.84 -7.11
CA ASP A 65 13.51 -2.46 -8.24
C ASP A 65 12.27 -1.69 -7.78
N LYS A 66 11.62 -2.13 -6.69
CA LYS A 66 10.46 -1.42 -6.12
C LYS A 66 10.84 -0.01 -5.64
N VAL A 67 11.99 0.11 -4.98
CA VAL A 67 12.53 1.41 -4.52
C VAL A 67 12.79 2.33 -5.71
N ASN A 68 13.43 1.82 -6.77
CA ASN A 68 13.70 2.60 -7.97
C ASN A 68 12.40 3.08 -8.65
N VAL A 69 11.39 2.22 -8.74
CA VAL A 69 10.08 2.59 -9.29
C VAL A 69 9.40 3.66 -8.42
N ALA A 70 9.40 3.47 -7.10
CA ALA A 70 8.79 4.42 -6.17
C ALA A 70 9.50 5.78 -6.20
N LYS A 71 10.83 5.79 -6.13
CA LYS A 71 11.64 7.01 -6.12
C LYS A 71 11.51 7.80 -7.42
N ASN A 72 11.56 7.12 -8.58
CA ASN A 72 11.39 7.76 -9.87
C ASN A 72 10.00 8.42 -10.01
N LEU A 73 8.94 7.74 -9.54
CA LEU A 73 7.59 8.30 -9.56
C LEU A 73 7.47 9.47 -8.57
N ALA A 74 8.03 9.33 -7.37
CA ALA A 74 8.05 10.38 -6.35
C ALA A 74 8.73 11.66 -6.86
N GLN A 75 9.88 11.54 -7.51
CA GLN A 75 10.58 12.66 -8.14
C GLN A 75 9.76 13.30 -9.26
N LYS A 76 9.17 12.47 -10.14
CA LYS A 76 8.37 12.95 -11.28
C LYS A 76 7.15 13.75 -10.86
N LEU A 77 6.47 13.34 -9.78
CA LEU A 77 5.23 13.94 -9.31
C LEU A 77 5.40 14.87 -8.10
N ASN A 78 6.62 14.97 -7.58
CA ASN A 78 6.95 15.73 -6.35
C ASN A 78 6.02 15.36 -5.17
N CYS A 79 5.96 14.06 -4.87
CA CYS A 79 5.10 13.50 -3.84
C CYS A 79 5.80 12.33 -3.12
N THR A 80 5.18 11.78 -2.09
CA THR A 80 5.58 10.52 -1.47
C THR A 80 4.86 9.35 -2.14
N VAL A 81 5.58 8.26 -2.43
CA VAL A 81 5.03 7.04 -3.01
C VAL A 81 5.19 5.88 -2.04
N ALA A 82 4.09 5.19 -1.73
CA ALA A 82 4.07 3.98 -0.92
C ALA A 82 3.62 2.78 -1.77
N ILE A 83 4.51 1.82 -1.96
CA ILE A 83 4.22 0.53 -2.60
C ILE A 83 3.95 -0.49 -1.50
N THR A 84 2.73 -1.04 -1.47
CA THR A 84 2.35 -2.05 -0.47
C THR A 84 2.33 -3.45 -1.07
N GLY A 85 2.85 -4.43 -0.31
CA GLY A 85 2.99 -5.82 -0.73
C GLY A 85 3.41 -6.75 0.39
N VAL A 86 4.25 -7.75 0.10
CA VAL A 86 4.85 -8.63 1.12
C VAL A 86 5.85 -7.83 1.97
N GLU A 87 6.66 -7.02 1.32
CA GLU A 87 7.45 -5.97 1.91
C GLU A 87 7.02 -4.66 1.29
N ASP A 88 6.79 -3.68 2.14
CA ASP A 88 6.32 -2.37 1.74
C ASP A 88 7.52 -1.45 1.49
N VAL A 89 7.39 -0.54 0.52
CA VAL A 89 8.41 0.47 0.20
C VAL A 89 7.78 1.84 0.27
N VAL A 90 8.42 2.77 0.96
CA VAL A 90 8.02 4.18 0.95
C VAL A 90 9.21 5.01 0.46
N SER A 91 8.97 5.87 -0.52
CA SER A 91 10.00 6.76 -1.09
C SER A 91 9.45 8.15 -1.35
N ASP A 92 10.27 9.16 -1.11
CA ASP A 92 10.11 10.50 -1.68
C ASP A 92 11.27 10.79 -2.66
N SER A 93 11.54 12.04 -2.98
CA SER A 93 12.63 12.43 -3.87
C SER A 93 14.03 12.09 -3.34
N GLU A 94 14.19 12.04 -2.01
CA GLU A 94 15.49 11.93 -1.33
C GLU A 94 15.61 10.67 -0.51
N ARG A 95 14.55 10.29 0.22
CA ARG A 95 14.52 9.22 1.22
C ARG A 95 13.81 7.99 0.70
N SER A 96 14.26 6.82 1.13
CA SER A 96 13.58 5.54 0.87
C SER A 96 13.71 4.63 2.08
N VAL A 97 12.65 3.87 2.36
CA VAL A 97 12.65 2.83 3.39
C VAL A 97 11.94 1.59 2.90
N ILE A 98 12.37 0.45 3.42
CA ILE A 98 11.68 -0.84 3.31
C ILE A 98 11.09 -1.17 4.67
N LEU A 99 9.84 -1.59 4.68
CA LEU A 99 9.09 -1.97 5.87
C LEU A 99 8.75 -3.46 5.76
N SER A 100 9.24 -4.26 6.71
CA SER A 100 9.12 -5.73 6.71
C SER A 100 8.12 -6.23 7.76
N ASN A 101 7.20 -5.37 8.20
CA ASN A 101 6.08 -5.75 9.03
C ASN A 101 4.90 -6.25 8.20
N GLY A 102 4.04 -7.04 8.80
CA GLY A 102 2.78 -7.44 8.21
C GLY A 102 2.39 -8.90 8.51
N SER A 103 1.16 -9.22 8.17
CA SER A 103 0.58 -10.56 8.29
C SER A 103 0.08 -11.02 6.93
N LYS A 104 0.30 -12.29 6.59
CA LYS A 104 -0.27 -12.91 5.38
C LYS A 104 -1.80 -12.90 5.40
N MET A 105 -2.42 -12.87 6.57
CA MET A 105 -3.87 -12.79 6.71
C MET A 105 -4.47 -11.48 6.19
N LEU A 106 -3.67 -10.39 6.09
CA LEU A 106 -4.11 -9.13 5.49
C LEU A 106 -4.56 -9.29 4.03
N ALA A 107 -3.93 -10.20 3.28
CA ALA A 107 -4.32 -10.50 1.90
C ALA A 107 -5.62 -11.33 1.80
N SER A 108 -6.04 -11.95 2.90
CA SER A 108 -7.23 -12.80 2.96
C SER A 108 -8.51 -12.05 3.33
N VAL A 109 -8.42 -10.76 3.69
CA VAL A 109 -9.56 -9.91 4.04
C VAL A 109 -9.63 -8.70 3.10
N THR A 110 -10.86 -8.31 2.75
CA THR A 110 -11.10 -7.18 1.85
C THR A 110 -11.00 -5.85 2.60
N GLY A 111 -10.46 -4.82 1.93
CA GLY A 111 -10.50 -3.45 2.44
C GLY A 111 -9.23 -2.98 3.15
N THR A 112 -8.27 -3.85 3.43
CA THR A 112 -7.00 -3.50 4.10
C THR A 112 -6.23 -2.41 3.35
N GLY A 113 -6.21 -2.47 2.02
CA GLY A 113 -5.63 -1.42 1.18
C GLY A 113 -6.34 -0.07 1.31
N CYS A 114 -7.68 -0.06 1.32
CA CYS A 114 -8.45 1.16 1.52
C CYS A 114 -8.22 1.75 2.93
N MET A 115 -8.13 0.89 3.94
CA MET A 115 -7.81 1.30 5.32
C MET A 115 -6.42 1.92 5.40
N THR A 116 -5.41 1.33 4.75
CA THR A 116 -4.06 1.91 4.66
C THR A 116 -4.09 3.29 4.01
N SER A 117 -4.86 3.47 2.93
CA SER A 117 -4.99 4.78 2.27
C SER A 117 -5.67 5.81 3.17
N ALA A 118 -6.69 5.40 3.95
CA ALA A 118 -7.32 6.27 4.93
C ALA A 118 -6.35 6.67 6.06
N LEU A 119 -5.53 5.73 6.53
CA LEU A 119 -4.46 6.02 7.51
C LEU A 119 -3.42 7.00 6.92
N CYS A 120 -3.00 6.85 5.66
CA CYS A 120 -2.12 7.83 5.01
C CYS A 120 -2.72 9.23 5.05
N GLY A 121 -4.02 9.38 4.76
CA GLY A 121 -4.72 10.66 4.86
C GLY A 121 -4.77 11.21 6.28
N ALA A 122 -5.06 10.37 7.28
CA ALA A 122 -5.11 10.77 8.69
C ALA A 122 -3.73 11.23 9.21
N TYR A 123 -2.67 10.48 8.91
CA TYR A 123 -1.32 10.84 9.31
C TYR A 123 -0.84 12.10 8.56
N ALA A 124 -1.15 12.25 7.28
CA ALA A 124 -0.81 13.46 6.51
C ALA A 124 -1.49 14.71 7.07
N GLY A 125 -2.72 14.57 7.59
CA GLY A 125 -3.44 15.66 8.23
C GLY A 125 -2.90 16.07 9.61
N SER A 126 -2.09 15.23 10.25
CA SER A 126 -1.52 15.48 11.58
C SER A 126 -0.11 16.07 11.58
N GLY A 127 0.56 16.15 10.42
CA GLY A 127 1.94 16.61 10.31
C GLY A 127 2.27 17.22 8.96
N ASN A 128 3.49 17.76 8.83
CA ASN A 128 3.95 18.42 7.62
C ASN A 128 4.94 17.59 6.78
N ASP A 129 5.32 16.38 7.23
CA ASP A 129 6.21 15.49 6.52
C ASP A 129 5.42 14.28 5.97
N TYR A 130 5.10 14.33 4.69
CA TYR A 130 4.31 13.29 4.02
C TYR A 130 5.05 11.95 3.91
N PHE A 131 6.39 11.96 3.91
CA PHE A 131 7.16 10.72 3.95
C PHE A 131 6.99 10.01 5.30
N ILE A 132 7.17 10.73 6.40
CA ILE A 132 6.96 10.20 7.74
C ILE A 132 5.50 9.78 7.94
N ALA A 133 4.54 10.56 7.43
CA ALA A 133 3.12 10.22 7.47
C ALA A 133 2.82 8.89 6.76
N ALA A 134 3.36 8.69 5.57
CA ALA A 134 3.19 7.46 4.81
C ALA A 134 3.85 6.25 5.50
N VAL A 135 5.07 6.41 6.04
CA VAL A 135 5.76 5.35 6.81
C VAL A 135 4.94 4.98 8.04
N GLY A 136 4.48 5.95 8.83
CA GLY A 136 3.66 5.72 10.02
C GLY A 136 2.35 5.02 9.70
N ALA A 137 1.67 5.43 8.63
CA ALA A 137 0.41 4.83 8.20
C ALA A 137 0.57 3.37 7.77
N VAL A 138 1.59 3.06 6.95
CA VAL A 138 1.87 1.70 6.49
C VAL A 138 2.27 0.82 7.67
N LEU A 139 3.18 1.28 8.54
CA LEU A 139 3.56 0.54 9.75
C LEU A 139 2.37 0.29 10.67
N SER A 140 1.51 1.29 10.90
CA SER A 140 0.32 1.13 11.73
C SER A 140 -0.59 0.03 11.22
N MET A 141 -0.80 -0.04 9.90
CA MET A 141 -1.62 -1.09 9.29
C MET A 141 -0.97 -2.46 9.40
N SER A 142 0.33 -2.56 9.07
CA SER A 142 1.07 -3.81 9.05
C SER A 142 1.25 -4.39 10.46
N ILE A 143 1.59 -3.57 11.45
CA ILE A 143 1.70 -3.95 12.86
C ILE A 143 0.33 -4.33 13.44
N SER A 144 -0.74 -3.60 13.08
CA SER A 144 -2.11 -3.96 13.51
C SER A 144 -2.54 -5.31 12.95
N GLY A 145 -2.10 -5.65 11.74
CA GLY A 145 -2.26 -6.98 11.17
C GLY A 145 -1.53 -8.06 11.98
N GLU A 146 -0.28 -7.82 12.38
CA GLU A 146 0.49 -8.74 13.24
C GLU A 146 -0.21 -8.94 14.60
N ILE A 147 -0.62 -7.85 15.27
CA ILE A 147 -1.32 -7.90 16.56
C ILE A 147 -2.65 -8.67 16.45
N SER A 148 -3.39 -8.42 15.37
CA SER A 148 -4.65 -9.14 15.15
C SER A 148 -4.42 -10.61 14.85
N GLU A 149 -3.38 -10.98 14.09
CA GLU A 149 -3.03 -12.38 13.85
C GLU A 149 -2.66 -13.09 15.16
N GLU A 150 -1.81 -12.49 15.99
CA GLU A 150 -1.42 -13.04 17.30
C GLU A 150 -2.65 -13.43 18.13
N LYS A 151 -3.69 -12.60 18.11
CA LYS A 151 -4.91 -12.80 18.90
C LYS A 151 -5.95 -13.72 18.25
N ASN A 152 -6.04 -13.72 16.92
CA ASN A 152 -7.21 -14.22 16.19
C ASN A 152 -6.94 -15.30 15.16
N LYS A 153 -5.66 -15.70 14.89
CA LYS A 153 -5.35 -16.63 13.79
C LYS A 153 -6.09 -17.99 13.87
N ASN A 154 -6.39 -18.43 15.09
CA ASN A 154 -7.08 -19.70 15.32
C ASN A 154 -8.62 -19.54 15.42
N ILE A 155 -9.15 -18.31 15.34
CA ILE A 155 -10.59 -18.02 15.46
C ILE A 155 -11.21 -17.90 14.07
N GLY A 156 -10.58 -17.17 13.17
CA GLY A 156 -11.03 -17.01 11.78
C GLY A 156 -10.87 -15.59 11.25
N LEU A 157 -11.08 -15.45 9.93
CA LEU A 157 -10.85 -14.18 9.21
C LEU A 157 -11.77 -13.04 9.65
N GLY A 158 -13.00 -13.33 10.09
CA GLY A 158 -13.92 -12.32 10.60
C GLY A 158 -13.37 -11.67 11.88
N SER A 159 -12.96 -12.46 12.86
CA SER A 159 -12.33 -11.97 14.09
C SER A 159 -11.00 -11.29 13.83
N PHE A 160 -10.21 -11.80 12.85
CA PHE A 160 -9.00 -11.13 12.40
C PHE A 160 -9.30 -9.74 11.85
N HIS A 161 -10.32 -9.59 10.99
CA HIS A 161 -10.67 -8.30 10.39
C HIS A 161 -11.13 -7.29 11.46
N VAL A 162 -11.98 -7.71 12.40
CA VAL A 162 -12.38 -6.87 13.54
C VAL A 162 -11.16 -6.52 14.40
N GLY A 163 -10.31 -7.50 14.69
CA GLY A 163 -9.08 -7.31 15.47
C GLY A 163 -8.09 -6.32 14.87
N ILE A 164 -8.07 -6.13 13.54
CA ILE A 164 -7.29 -5.06 12.90
C ILE A 164 -7.82 -3.70 13.35
N MET A 165 -9.14 -3.48 13.35
CA MET A 165 -9.75 -2.22 13.78
C MET A 165 -9.45 -1.92 15.24
N ASP A 166 -9.55 -2.93 16.10
CA ASP A 166 -9.22 -2.83 17.53
C ASP A 166 -7.73 -2.47 17.71
N ALA A 167 -6.84 -3.11 16.94
CA ALA A 167 -5.42 -2.84 17.02
C ALA A 167 -5.07 -1.42 16.52
N ILE A 168 -5.65 -0.97 15.40
CA ILE A 168 -5.48 0.40 14.89
C ILE A 168 -5.93 1.44 15.93
N SER A 169 -7.05 1.20 16.62
CA SER A 169 -7.57 2.13 17.64
C SER A 169 -6.65 2.27 18.86
N ASN A 170 -5.78 1.29 19.09
CA ASN A 170 -4.86 1.24 20.23
C ASN A 170 -3.39 1.41 19.82
N ILE A 171 -3.10 1.73 18.55
CA ILE A 171 -1.72 1.93 18.09
C ILE A 171 -1.12 3.18 18.74
N THR A 172 0.09 3.07 19.27
CA THR A 172 0.84 4.20 19.84
C THR A 172 2.22 4.30 19.22
N ALA A 173 2.89 5.43 19.45
CA ALA A 173 4.26 5.63 18.98
C ALA A 173 5.23 4.60 19.58
N GLU A 174 5.02 4.19 20.84
CA GLU A 174 5.81 3.15 21.51
C GLU A 174 5.64 1.81 20.81
N ILE A 175 4.41 1.40 20.48
CA ILE A 175 4.14 0.15 19.77
C ILE A 175 4.82 0.16 18.39
N ILE A 176 4.74 1.27 17.65
CA ILE A 176 5.40 1.40 16.35
C ILE A 176 6.92 1.32 16.51
N LYS A 177 7.49 1.97 17.53
CA LYS A 177 8.92 1.96 17.81
C LYS A 177 9.42 0.56 18.17
N ASP A 178 8.68 -0.16 19.00
CA ASP A 178 9.07 -1.48 19.50
C ASP A 178 8.93 -2.59 18.44
N ARG A 179 7.90 -2.50 17.59
CA ARG A 179 7.57 -3.53 16.59
C ARG A 179 8.02 -3.20 15.18
N GLY A 180 8.33 -1.94 14.89
CA GLY A 180 8.66 -1.50 13.53
C GLY A 180 9.95 -2.13 13.01
N LYS A 181 9.86 -2.77 11.83
CA LYS A 181 10.97 -3.37 11.10
C LYS A 181 11.27 -2.49 9.89
N ILE A 182 12.13 -1.49 10.09
CA ILE A 182 12.44 -0.44 9.11
C ILE A 182 13.88 -0.58 8.66
N THR A 183 14.10 -0.67 7.35
CA THR A 183 15.42 -0.58 6.72
C THR A 183 15.51 0.74 5.95
N PHE A 184 16.40 1.61 6.36
CA PHE A 184 16.70 2.87 5.67
C PHE A 184 17.69 2.62 4.53
N LEU A 185 17.53 3.33 3.40
CA LEU A 185 18.34 3.22 2.18
C LEU A 185 18.93 4.58 1.80
#